data_7bf2579e4a811930de9e4e869c044bc8
#
_entry.id   7bf2579e4a811930de9e4e869c044bc8
#
_cell.length_a   1.000
_cell.length_b   1.000
_cell.length_c   1.000
_cell.angle_alpha   90.00
_cell.angle_beta   90.00
_cell.angle_gamma   90.00
#
_symmetry.space_group_name_H-M   'P 1'
#
loop_
_entity.id
_entity.type
_entity.pdbx_description
1 polymer ?
#
loop_
_entity_poly.entity_id
_entity_poly.type
_entity_poly.pdbx_seq_one_letter_code
_entity_poly.pdbx_strand_id
1 'polypeptide(L)'
;PPPRLPPPPPPPPPPTLLSSAASDVYKRQGYTYVGFLVIFGVAMAARWVSVYHLAKMHDPPGHTVAMEVPLGESWLQRLRQSQFVRCSLVFALLQFSVAIASPFLSVYVLRDLEYSYARFMIYSSTSVLVQFLTLNQWGRISDVFGNRRVLSVTGVLLPVMPLLWLVSTDFWYLLFIQAVSGLAWAGFTLSASNFLYDLTVRERRTTYLAIHNVLAAVGIFCGALLGGYLGLALPERLELFGLTWAWVSPLLGVFALSAIARTLVLLLLLPRIREVRRVRPISFTNVIFRVTRVNALAGLMFDIVGAKPKPARDPVPEERE
;
A
#
# COMPACT_ATOMS: atom_id res chain seq x y z
N PRO A 1 -11.42 -34.48 -64.01
CA PRO A 1 -10.30 -34.90 -63.21
C PRO A 1 -10.74 -35.06 -61.77
N PRO A 2 -10.45 -36.18 -61.09
CA PRO A 2 -10.81 -36.41 -59.72
C PRO A 2 -10.11 -35.42 -58.79
N PRO A 3 -10.74 -35.03 -57.69
CA PRO A 3 -10.11 -34.10 -56.70
C PRO A 3 -8.85 -34.74 -56.11
N ARG A 4 -7.74 -33.98 -56.08
CA ARG A 4 -6.50 -34.44 -55.48
C ARG A 4 -6.71 -34.63 -53.98
N LEU A 5 -6.42 -35.81 -53.46
CA LEU A 5 -6.39 -36.12 -52.06
C LEU A 5 -5.37 -35.18 -51.34
N PRO A 6 -5.70 -34.65 -50.17
CA PRO A 6 -4.74 -33.86 -49.40
C PRO A 6 -3.50 -34.70 -49.06
N PRO A 7 -2.31 -34.08 -48.97
CA PRO A 7 -1.08 -34.80 -48.63
C PRO A 7 -1.23 -35.44 -47.23
N PRO A 8 -0.61 -36.61 -47.01
CA PRO A 8 -0.64 -37.26 -45.70
C PRO A 8 0.01 -36.36 -44.64
N PRO A 9 -0.48 -36.41 -43.37
CA PRO A 9 0.13 -35.63 -42.31
C PRO A 9 1.61 -36.00 -42.09
N PRO A 10 2.48 -35.04 -41.70
CA PRO A 10 3.89 -35.34 -41.48
C PRO A 10 4.06 -36.42 -40.40
N PRO A 11 5.08 -37.28 -40.52
CA PRO A 11 5.34 -38.33 -39.53
C PRO A 11 5.61 -37.72 -38.16
N PRO A 12 5.21 -38.39 -37.08
CA PRO A 12 5.49 -37.92 -35.72
C PRO A 12 7.01 -37.79 -35.49
N PRO A 13 7.49 -36.78 -34.75
CA PRO A 13 8.91 -36.62 -34.48
C PRO A 13 9.49 -37.83 -33.74
N PRO A 14 10.77 -38.17 -34.00
CA PRO A 14 11.39 -39.35 -33.41
C PRO A 14 11.43 -39.29 -31.89
N PRO A 15 11.26 -40.42 -31.19
CA PRO A 15 11.14 -40.46 -29.73
C PRO A 15 12.32 -39.87 -28.95
N THR A 16 13.50 -39.81 -29.56
CA THR A 16 14.70 -39.17 -28.99
C THR A 16 14.57 -37.66 -28.80
N LEU A 17 13.89 -36.95 -29.73
CA LEU A 17 13.65 -35.51 -29.59
C LEU A 17 12.60 -35.19 -28.50
N LEU A 18 11.60 -36.05 -28.34
CA LEU A 18 10.63 -35.91 -27.24
C LEU A 18 11.27 -36.19 -25.88
N SER A 19 12.20 -37.16 -25.82
CA SER A 19 12.94 -37.46 -24.58
C SER A 19 13.88 -36.32 -24.17
N SER A 20 14.59 -35.68 -25.14
CA SER A 20 15.47 -34.55 -24.83
C SER A 20 14.70 -33.32 -24.40
N ALA A 21 13.57 -32.98 -25.07
CA ALA A 21 12.72 -31.87 -24.68
C ALA A 21 12.10 -32.09 -23.28
N ALA A 22 11.64 -33.27 -22.96
CA ALA A 22 11.14 -33.63 -21.62
C ALA A 22 12.24 -33.52 -20.57
N SER A 23 13.47 -33.98 -20.88
CA SER A 23 14.64 -33.85 -20.00
C SER A 23 15.00 -32.39 -19.71
N ASP A 24 14.96 -31.54 -20.74
CA ASP A 24 15.28 -30.13 -20.61
C ASP A 24 14.19 -29.35 -19.79
N VAL A 25 12.92 -29.70 -19.96
CA VAL A 25 11.82 -29.19 -19.14
C VAL A 25 12.00 -29.63 -17.68
N TYR A 26 12.34 -30.90 -17.44
CA TYR A 26 12.57 -31.42 -16.09
C TYR A 26 13.78 -30.77 -15.40
N LYS A 27 14.88 -30.55 -16.11
CA LYS A 27 16.05 -29.83 -15.63
C LYS A 27 15.72 -28.37 -15.28
N ARG A 28 14.99 -27.67 -16.16
CA ARG A 28 14.55 -26.30 -15.90
C ARG A 28 13.65 -26.21 -14.67
N GLN A 29 12.74 -27.16 -14.47
CA GLN A 29 11.92 -27.25 -13.24
C GLN A 29 12.79 -27.47 -12.00
N GLY A 30 13.80 -28.34 -12.05
CA GLY A 30 14.73 -28.55 -10.95
C GLY A 30 15.46 -27.29 -10.52
N TYR A 31 15.96 -26.50 -11.46
CA TYR A 31 16.60 -25.21 -11.15
C TYR A 31 15.63 -24.21 -10.53
N THR A 32 14.36 -24.21 -10.95
CA THR A 32 13.33 -23.36 -10.36
C THR A 32 13.06 -23.73 -8.91
N TYR A 33 12.93 -25.02 -8.60
CA TYR A 33 12.76 -25.48 -7.20
C TYR A 33 13.96 -25.14 -6.31
N VAL A 34 15.19 -25.33 -6.81
CA VAL A 34 16.40 -24.95 -6.06
C VAL A 34 16.43 -23.43 -5.82
N GLY A 35 16.06 -22.62 -6.81
CA GLY A 35 15.95 -21.17 -6.66
C GLY A 35 14.97 -20.77 -5.56
N PHE A 36 13.79 -21.37 -5.53
CA PHE A 36 12.81 -21.13 -4.46
C PHE A 36 13.32 -21.61 -3.10
N LEU A 37 13.94 -22.79 -2.99
CA LEU A 37 14.52 -23.29 -1.74
C LEU A 37 15.59 -22.34 -1.20
N VAL A 38 16.46 -21.81 -2.05
CA VAL A 38 17.48 -20.84 -1.64
C VAL A 38 16.84 -19.56 -1.13
N ILE A 39 15.88 -18.97 -1.87
CA ILE A 39 15.22 -17.73 -1.49
C ILE A 39 14.47 -17.90 -0.17
N PHE A 40 13.68 -18.96 -0.01
CA PHE A 40 12.96 -19.23 1.23
C PHE A 40 13.90 -19.60 2.36
N GLY A 41 14.99 -20.33 2.10
CA GLY A 41 16.03 -20.63 3.11
C GLY A 41 16.70 -19.37 3.64
N VAL A 42 17.09 -18.45 2.76
CA VAL A 42 17.66 -17.16 3.18
C VAL A 42 16.64 -16.32 3.96
N ALA A 43 15.39 -16.27 3.51
CA ALA A 43 14.33 -15.56 4.21
C ALA A 43 14.06 -16.17 5.59
N MET A 44 14.08 -17.49 5.71
CA MET A 44 13.93 -18.20 6.99
C MET A 44 15.11 -17.90 7.93
N ALA A 45 16.35 -17.97 7.44
CA ALA A 45 17.54 -17.65 8.22
C ALA A 45 17.50 -16.20 8.74
N ALA A 46 17.13 -15.23 7.89
CA ALA A 46 16.96 -13.85 8.28
C ALA A 46 15.89 -13.67 9.38
N ARG A 47 14.78 -14.42 9.31
CA ARG A 47 13.75 -14.43 10.35
C ARG A 47 14.25 -15.00 11.67
N TRP A 48 15.03 -16.08 11.65
CA TRP A 48 15.64 -16.63 12.85
C TRP A 48 16.60 -15.67 13.52
N VAL A 49 17.43 -14.97 12.72
CA VAL A 49 18.30 -13.89 13.24
C VAL A 49 17.46 -12.79 13.91
N SER A 50 16.36 -12.38 13.28
CA SER A 50 15.44 -11.39 13.85
C SER A 50 14.84 -11.89 15.18
N VAL A 51 14.36 -13.12 15.24
CA VAL A 51 13.80 -13.72 16.47
C VAL A 51 14.85 -13.77 17.59
N TYR A 52 16.10 -14.14 17.25
CA TYR A 52 17.21 -14.15 18.22
C TYR A 52 17.47 -12.75 18.82
N HIS A 53 17.47 -11.68 17.99
CA HIS A 53 17.60 -10.32 18.49
C HIS A 53 16.41 -9.84 19.29
N LEU A 54 15.19 -10.23 18.90
CA LEU A 54 13.97 -9.95 19.66
C LEU A 54 13.98 -10.63 21.04
N ALA A 55 14.43 -11.88 21.11
CA ALA A 55 14.54 -12.60 22.38
C ALA A 55 15.56 -11.98 23.36
N LYS A 56 16.53 -11.23 22.84
CA LYS A 56 17.50 -10.48 23.66
C LYS A 56 17.01 -9.09 24.09
N MET A 57 15.87 -8.61 23.56
CA MET A 57 15.32 -7.33 24.00
C MET A 57 14.89 -7.45 25.47
N HIS A 58 15.44 -6.55 26.30
CA HIS A 58 15.04 -6.44 27.70
C HIS A 58 13.62 -5.91 27.77
N ASP A 59 12.72 -6.70 28.31
CA ASP A 59 11.38 -6.27 28.65
C ASP A 59 11.47 -5.61 30.04
N PRO A 60 11.37 -4.25 30.15
CA PRO A 60 11.38 -3.62 31.45
C PRO A 60 10.18 -4.20 32.24
N PRO A 61 10.34 -4.51 33.55
CA PRO A 61 9.28 -5.10 34.36
C PRO A 61 8.03 -4.24 34.18
N GLY A 62 7.15 -4.70 33.33
CA GLY A 62 5.97 -3.96 32.91
C GLY A 62 5.06 -3.82 34.12
N HIS A 63 4.54 -2.64 34.33
CA HIS A 63 3.28 -2.52 35.01
C HIS A 63 2.28 -3.33 34.19
N THR A 64 2.12 -4.61 34.53
CA THR A 64 0.97 -5.41 34.12
C THR A 64 -0.24 -4.73 34.75
N VAL A 65 -0.71 -3.68 34.12
CA VAL A 65 -2.04 -3.16 34.41
C VAL A 65 -2.94 -4.34 33.99
N ALA A 66 -3.33 -5.14 34.99
CA ALA A 66 -4.32 -6.17 34.79
C ALA A 66 -5.50 -5.49 34.09
N MET A 67 -5.69 -5.84 32.84
CA MET A 67 -6.74 -5.25 32.06
C MET A 67 -8.03 -5.90 32.53
N GLU A 68 -8.60 -5.35 33.62
CA GLU A 68 -10.00 -5.55 33.90
C GLU A 68 -10.77 -4.95 32.72
N VAL A 69 -10.96 -5.77 31.69
CA VAL A 69 -11.93 -5.47 30.64
C VAL A 69 -13.28 -5.67 31.28
N PRO A 70 -14.00 -4.63 31.65
CA PRO A 70 -15.37 -4.80 32.12
C PRO A 70 -16.18 -5.31 30.92
N LEU A 71 -16.40 -6.61 30.89
CA LEU A 71 -17.22 -7.34 29.92
C LEU A 71 -18.71 -7.05 30.13
N GLY A 72 -19.09 -5.77 30.08
CA GLY A 72 -20.47 -5.33 30.21
C GLY A 72 -20.88 -4.47 29.01
N GLU A 73 -22.19 -4.27 28.81
CA GLU A 73 -22.74 -3.41 27.75
C GLU A 73 -22.10 -2.03 27.67
N SER A 74 -21.55 -1.53 28.78
CA SER A 74 -20.88 -0.23 28.88
C SER A 74 -19.58 -0.12 28.07
N TRP A 75 -18.84 -1.22 27.82
CA TRP A 75 -17.58 -1.14 27.06
C TRP A 75 -17.82 -0.94 25.56
N LEU A 76 -18.84 -1.59 25.00
CA LEU A 76 -19.25 -1.40 23.59
C LEU A 76 -19.72 0.03 23.32
N GLN A 77 -20.48 0.62 24.25
CA GLN A 77 -20.88 2.01 24.13
C GLN A 77 -19.69 2.97 24.22
N ARG A 78 -18.74 2.72 25.13
CA ARG A 78 -17.50 3.50 25.25
C ARG A 78 -16.62 3.37 24.00
N LEU A 79 -16.49 2.17 23.42
CA LEU A 79 -15.77 1.96 22.16
C LEU A 79 -16.45 2.74 21.03
N ARG A 80 -17.77 2.66 20.90
CA ARG A 80 -18.53 3.36 19.85
C ARG A 80 -18.43 4.88 19.96
N GLN A 81 -18.26 5.43 21.15
CA GLN A 81 -18.06 6.86 21.40
C GLN A 81 -16.59 7.28 21.25
N SER A 82 -15.65 6.34 21.26
CA SER A 82 -14.21 6.60 21.17
C SER A 82 -13.84 7.20 19.81
N GLN A 83 -13.09 8.31 19.85
CA GLN A 83 -12.52 8.90 18.64
C GLN A 83 -11.58 7.93 17.92
N PHE A 84 -10.84 7.09 18.66
CA PHE A 84 -9.98 6.06 18.11
C PHE A 84 -10.77 5.08 17.23
N VAL A 85 -11.88 4.53 17.75
CA VAL A 85 -12.67 3.52 16.98
C VAL A 85 -13.26 4.14 15.74
N ARG A 86 -13.75 5.39 15.82
CA ARG A 86 -14.23 6.11 14.63
C ARG A 86 -13.13 6.29 13.58
N CYS A 87 -11.94 6.68 13.98
CA CYS A 87 -10.80 6.82 13.06
C CYS A 87 -10.35 5.46 12.52
N SER A 88 -10.28 4.42 13.36
CA SER A 88 -9.97 3.06 12.94
C SER A 88 -10.97 2.54 11.91
N LEU A 89 -12.26 2.83 12.08
CA LEU A 89 -13.30 2.45 11.11
C LEU A 89 -13.12 3.19 9.77
N VAL A 90 -12.79 4.48 9.80
CA VAL A 90 -12.49 5.25 8.57
C VAL A 90 -11.32 4.62 7.81
N PHE A 91 -10.22 4.30 8.50
CA PHE A 91 -9.07 3.66 7.87
C PHE A 91 -9.38 2.24 7.40
N ALA A 92 -10.18 1.46 8.14
CA ALA A 92 -10.63 0.13 7.72
C ALA A 92 -11.53 0.19 6.47
N LEU A 93 -12.46 1.15 6.39
CA LEU A 93 -13.28 1.38 5.20
C LEU A 93 -12.46 1.84 4.00
N LEU A 94 -11.40 2.61 4.23
CA LEU A 94 -10.48 2.96 3.16
C LEU A 94 -9.70 1.73 2.68
N GLN A 95 -9.20 0.90 3.60
CA GLN A 95 -8.54 -0.37 3.24
C GLN A 95 -9.48 -1.32 2.50
N PHE A 96 -10.75 -1.41 2.90
CA PHE A 96 -11.80 -2.11 2.15
C PHE A 96 -11.89 -1.60 0.71
N SER A 97 -12.01 -0.26 0.54
CA SER A 97 -12.12 0.36 -0.79
C SER A 97 -10.87 0.14 -1.66
N VAL A 98 -9.69 0.12 -1.04
CA VAL A 98 -8.41 -0.19 -1.70
C VAL A 98 -8.36 -1.65 -2.12
N ALA A 99 -8.79 -2.57 -1.25
CA ALA A 99 -8.74 -4.01 -1.48
C ALA A 99 -9.70 -4.48 -2.59
N ILE A 100 -10.70 -3.68 -2.95
CA ILE A 100 -11.56 -3.97 -4.13
C ILE A 100 -10.70 -4.09 -5.41
N ALA A 101 -9.66 -3.27 -5.57
CA ALA A 101 -8.86 -3.22 -6.79
C ALA A 101 -7.45 -3.82 -6.64
N SER A 102 -6.82 -3.68 -5.48
CA SER A 102 -5.38 -3.95 -5.31
C SER A 102 -4.94 -5.37 -5.65
N PRO A 103 -5.67 -6.47 -5.35
CA PRO A 103 -5.26 -7.82 -5.74
C PRO A 103 -5.30 -8.02 -7.26
N PHE A 104 -6.19 -7.31 -7.95
CA PHE A 104 -6.41 -7.48 -9.39
C PHE A 104 -5.47 -6.67 -10.25
N LEU A 105 -4.70 -5.73 -9.66
CA LEU A 105 -3.67 -4.98 -10.36
C LEU A 105 -2.58 -5.89 -10.95
N SER A 106 -2.11 -6.88 -10.19
CA SER A 106 -1.12 -7.84 -10.68
C SER A 106 -1.69 -8.73 -11.79
N VAL A 107 -2.95 -9.13 -11.66
CA VAL A 107 -3.65 -9.91 -12.70
C VAL A 107 -3.77 -9.09 -13.98
N TYR A 108 -4.19 -7.84 -13.89
CA TYR A 108 -4.31 -6.94 -15.03
C TYR A 108 -2.98 -6.76 -15.77
N VAL A 109 -1.89 -6.49 -15.03
CA VAL A 109 -0.57 -6.24 -15.62
C VAL A 109 0.02 -7.49 -16.27
N LEU A 110 -0.14 -8.66 -15.65
CA LEU A 110 0.45 -9.90 -16.15
C LEU A 110 -0.41 -10.59 -17.20
N ARG A 111 -1.75 -10.56 -17.06
CA ARG A 111 -2.68 -11.26 -17.94
C ARG A 111 -3.15 -10.37 -19.09
N ASP A 112 -3.64 -9.15 -18.77
CA ASP A 112 -4.34 -8.32 -19.77
C ASP A 112 -3.37 -7.40 -20.53
N LEU A 113 -2.27 -6.95 -19.88
CA LEU A 113 -1.20 -6.19 -20.52
C LEU A 113 -0.04 -7.07 -21.01
N GLU A 114 -0.05 -8.37 -20.68
CA GLU A 114 0.97 -9.34 -21.08
C GLU A 114 2.41 -8.92 -20.78
N TYR A 115 2.62 -8.20 -19.65
CA TYR A 115 3.96 -7.78 -19.27
C TYR A 115 4.82 -8.98 -18.89
N SER A 116 6.08 -8.98 -19.33
CA SER A 116 7.07 -9.94 -18.85
C SER A 116 7.26 -9.79 -17.33
N TYR A 117 7.63 -10.87 -16.64
CA TYR A 117 7.90 -10.84 -15.20
C TYR A 117 8.94 -9.77 -14.81
N ALA A 118 9.94 -9.52 -15.67
CA ALA A 118 10.93 -8.47 -15.43
C ALA A 118 10.29 -7.08 -15.42
N ARG A 119 9.43 -6.76 -16.40
CA ARG A 119 8.68 -5.50 -16.44
C ARG A 119 7.75 -5.36 -15.24
N PHE A 120 7.06 -6.44 -14.86
CA PHE A 120 6.21 -6.46 -13.67
C PHE A 120 7.00 -6.20 -12.38
N MET A 121 8.21 -6.78 -12.24
CA MET A 121 9.08 -6.53 -11.08
C MET A 121 9.54 -5.08 -11.01
N ILE A 122 9.98 -4.49 -12.14
CA ILE A 122 10.35 -3.07 -12.20
C ILE A 122 9.16 -2.19 -11.80
N TYR A 123 8.00 -2.46 -12.37
CA TYR A 123 6.75 -1.76 -12.08
C TYR A 123 6.41 -1.82 -10.57
N SER A 124 6.37 -3.02 -9.99
CA SER A 124 6.01 -3.22 -8.58
C SER A 124 7.04 -2.61 -7.61
N SER A 125 8.33 -2.75 -7.93
CA SER A 125 9.42 -2.22 -7.11
C SER A 125 9.47 -0.70 -7.10
N THR A 126 9.01 -0.03 -8.16
CA THR A 126 9.02 1.44 -8.27
C THR A 126 8.21 2.09 -7.15
N SER A 127 7.01 1.60 -6.87
CA SER A 127 6.18 2.15 -5.79
C SER A 127 6.85 1.99 -4.42
N VAL A 128 7.42 0.81 -4.16
CA VAL A 128 8.11 0.51 -2.88
C VAL A 128 9.35 1.38 -2.73
N LEU A 129 10.13 1.54 -3.80
CA LEU A 129 11.35 2.36 -3.79
C LEU A 129 11.03 3.84 -3.51
N VAL A 130 10.04 4.40 -4.21
CA VAL A 130 9.62 5.79 -4.01
C VAL A 130 9.05 5.98 -2.60
N GLN A 131 8.26 5.02 -2.09
CA GLN A 131 7.76 5.04 -0.72
C GLN A 131 8.91 5.11 0.27
N PHE A 132 9.92 4.27 0.13
CA PHE A 132 11.10 4.25 1.00
C PHE A 132 11.87 5.57 0.96
N LEU A 133 12.14 6.10 -0.23
CA LEU A 133 12.89 7.34 -0.42
C LEU A 133 12.18 8.58 0.15
N THR A 134 10.84 8.58 0.15
CA THR A 134 10.05 9.74 0.56
C THR A 134 9.55 9.69 2.00
N LEU A 135 9.67 8.54 2.69
CA LEU A 135 9.16 8.32 4.04
C LEU A 135 9.69 9.34 5.06
N ASN A 136 11.00 9.60 5.05
CA ASN A 136 11.64 10.58 5.94
C ASN A 136 11.13 12.01 5.71
N GLN A 137 10.86 12.37 4.46
CA GLN A 137 10.32 13.69 4.11
C GLN A 137 8.91 13.87 4.65
N TRP A 138 8.07 12.85 4.50
CA TRP A 138 6.73 12.84 5.06
C TRP A 138 6.73 12.90 6.59
N GLY A 139 7.72 12.23 7.25
CA GLY A 139 7.92 12.33 8.70
C GLY A 139 8.13 13.77 9.15
N ARG A 140 9.10 14.46 8.55
CA ARG A 140 9.39 15.88 8.84
C ARG A 140 8.19 16.80 8.57
N ILE A 141 7.43 16.54 7.51
CA ILE A 141 6.24 17.32 7.17
C ILE A 141 5.13 17.07 8.18
N SER A 142 4.91 15.82 8.59
CA SER A 142 3.89 15.47 9.58
C SER A 142 4.19 16.01 10.97
N ASP A 143 5.48 16.09 11.36
CA ASP A 143 5.88 16.67 12.64
C ASP A 143 5.65 18.19 12.71
N VAL A 144 5.86 18.90 11.60
CA VAL A 144 5.69 20.36 11.56
C VAL A 144 4.23 20.77 11.36
N PHE A 145 3.51 20.05 10.49
CA PHE A 145 2.18 20.48 10.02
C PHE A 145 1.02 19.62 10.51
N GLY A 146 1.32 18.52 11.19
CA GLY A 146 0.34 17.58 11.72
C GLY A 146 -0.07 16.48 10.76
N ASN A 147 -0.42 15.35 11.36
CA ASN A 147 -0.77 14.13 10.63
C ASN A 147 -2.06 14.28 9.80
N ARG A 148 -3.07 15.01 10.31
CA ARG A 148 -4.34 15.22 9.60
C ARG A 148 -4.15 15.89 8.25
N ARG A 149 -3.22 16.85 8.15
CA ARG A 149 -2.97 17.57 6.89
C ARG A 149 -2.30 16.70 5.86
N VAL A 150 -1.31 15.93 6.27
CA VAL A 150 -0.67 14.94 5.40
C VAL A 150 -1.71 13.93 4.91
N LEU A 151 -2.57 13.41 5.80
CA LEU A 151 -3.68 12.52 5.45
C LEU A 151 -4.64 13.17 4.43
N SER A 152 -4.92 14.46 4.56
CA SER A 152 -5.81 15.15 3.62
C SER A 152 -5.18 15.32 2.25
N VAL A 153 -3.90 15.71 2.18
CA VAL A 153 -3.17 15.87 0.91
C VAL A 153 -2.99 14.55 0.19
N THR A 154 -2.48 13.54 0.89
CA THR A 154 -2.24 12.22 0.31
C THR A 154 -3.55 11.48 0.03
N GLY A 155 -4.56 11.68 0.89
CA GLY A 155 -5.89 11.10 0.74
C GLY A 155 -6.58 11.52 -0.57
N VAL A 156 -6.40 12.76 -1.01
CA VAL A 156 -6.94 13.21 -2.32
C VAL A 156 -6.29 12.47 -3.49
N LEU A 157 -5.03 12.07 -3.35
CA LEU A 157 -4.33 11.34 -4.41
C LEU A 157 -4.77 9.87 -4.51
N LEU A 158 -5.16 9.23 -3.41
CA LEU A 158 -5.47 7.79 -3.37
C LEU A 158 -6.62 7.35 -4.31
N PRO A 159 -7.75 8.07 -4.44
CA PRO A 159 -8.78 7.71 -5.41
C PRO A 159 -8.41 8.06 -6.85
N VAL A 160 -7.52 9.02 -7.08
CA VAL A 160 -7.08 9.39 -8.42
C VAL A 160 -6.24 8.28 -9.06
N MET A 161 -5.42 7.56 -8.27
CA MET A 161 -4.52 6.52 -8.79
C MET A 161 -5.25 5.46 -9.64
N PRO A 162 -6.31 4.77 -9.16
CA PRO A 162 -6.98 3.79 -9.99
C PRO A 162 -7.69 4.39 -11.22
N LEU A 163 -8.07 5.66 -11.20
CA LEU A 163 -8.61 6.33 -12.39
C LEU A 163 -7.56 6.59 -13.47
N LEU A 164 -6.32 6.88 -13.07
CA LEU A 164 -5.24 7.07 -14.02
C LEU A 164 -4.92 5.79 -14.83
N TRP A 165 -5.23 4.61 -14.29
CA TRP A 165 -5.09 3.35 -14.99
C TRP A 165 -6.03 3.18 -16.19
N LEU A 166 -7.11 3.95 -16.23
CA LEU A 166 -8.07 3.94 -17.34
C LEU A 166 -7.58 4.76 -18.55
N VAL A 167 -6.54 5.59 -18.37
CA VAL A 167 -6.09 6.57 -19.38
C VAL A 167 -5.15 5.94 -20.41
N SER A 168 -4.17 5.14 -19.97
CA SER A 168 -3.16 4.57 -20.88
C SER A 168 -2.60 3.26 -20.34
N THR A 169 -2.21 2.37 -21.25
CA THR A 169 -1.55 1.10 -20.97
C THR A 169 -0.04 1.14 -21.23
N ASP A 170 0.51 2.33 -21.55
CA ASP A 170 1.95 2.49 -21.78
C ASP A 170 2.78 2.21 -20.53
N PHE A 171 3.89 1.50 -20.69
CA PHE A 171 4.73 1.07 -19.57
C PHE A 171 5.32 2.25 -18.79
N TRP A 172 5.82 3.28 -19.47
CA TRP A 172 6.44 4.42 -18.80
C TRP A 172 5.42 5.28 -18.07
N TYR A 173 4.23 5.41 -18.65
CA TYR A 173 3.10 6.07 -18.01
C TYR A 173 2.68 5.34 -16.73
N LEU A 174 2.51 4.00 -16.78
CA LEU A 174 2.16 3.21 -15.61
C LEU A 174 3.26 3.23 -14.55
N LEU A 175 4.53 3.27 -14.94
CA LEU A 175 5.67 3.42 -14.04
C LEU A 175 5.62 4.77 -13.31
N PHE A 176 5.30 5.85 -14.02
CA PHE A 176 5.09 7.16 -13.42
C PHE A 176 3.94 7.15 -12.40
N ILE A 177 2.80 6.53 -12.73
CA ILE A 177 1.68 6.38 -11.79
C ILE A 177 2.11 5.62 -10.54
N GLN A 178 2.91 4.55 -10.69
CA GLN A 178 3.44 3.79 -9.55
C GLN A 178 4.36 4.64 -8.66
N ALA A 179 5.18 5.50 -9.25
CA ALA A 179 6.00 6.43 -8.50
C ALA A 179 5.15 7.42 -7.68
N VAL A 180 4.15 8.03 -8.31
CA VAL A 180 3.21 8.94 -7.63
C VAL A 180 2.39 8.22 -6.56
N SER A 181 1.97 6.98 -6.83
CA SER A 181 1.29 6.11 -5.87
C SER A 181 2.17 5.82 -4.66
N GLY A 182 3.44 5.46 -4.87
CA GLY A 182 4.41 5.26 -3.79
C GLY A 182 4.59 6.49 -2.90
N LEU A 183 4.68 7.67 -3.52
CA LEU A 183 4.75 8.96 -2.80
C LEU A 183 3.49 9.19 -1.94
N ALA A 184 2.30 8.99 -2.49
CA ALA A 184 1.03 9.19 -1.79
C ALA A 184 0.87 8.18 -0.63
N TRP A 185 1.19 6.91 -0.88
CA TRP A 185 1.09 5.86 0.14
C TRP A 185 2.09 6.06 1.28
N ALA A 186 3.32 6.54 1.02
CA ALA A 186 4.30 6.85 2.06
C ALA A 186 3.74 7.85 3.09
N GLY A 187 3.21 8.96 2.60
CA GLY A 187 2.64 9.99 3.47
C GLY A 187 1.38 9.52 4.18
N PHE A 188 0.50 8.81 3.47
CA PHE A 188 -0.75 8.34 4.04
C PHE A 188 -0.53 7.32 5.15
N THR A 189 0.25 6.26 4.91
CA THR A 189 0.47 5.18 5.89
C THR A 189 1.23 5.67 7.12
N LEU A 190 2.25 6.50 6.94
CA LEU A 190 2.98 7.10 8.05
C LEU A 190 2.08 7.96 8.91
N SER A 191 1.33 8.88 8.30
CA SER A 191 0.47 9.79 9.05
C SER A 191 -0.73 9.09 9.67
N ALA A 192 -1.28 8.05 9.04
CA ALA A 192 -2.35 7.24 9.62
C ALA A 192 -1.88 6.49 10.87
N SER A 193 -0.69 5.88 10.79
CA SER A 193 -0.09 5.21 11.95
C SER A 193 0.19 6.18 13.09
N ASN A 194 0.85 7.29 12.81
CA ASN A 194 1.15 8.32 13.80
C ASN A 194 -0.13 8.89 14.43
N PHE A 195 -1.17 9.12 13.62
CA PHE A 195 -2.45 9.62 14.09
C PHE A 195 -3.14 8.63 15.06
N LEU A 196 -3.11 7.34 14.75
CA LEU A 196 -3.62 6.30 15.63
C LEU A 196 -2.82 6.22 16.94
N TYR A 197 -1.49 6.37 16.87
CA TYR A 197 -0.64 6.43 18.07
C TYR A 197 -0.98 7.64 18.95
N ASP A 198 -1.25 8.79 18.35
CA ASP A 198 -1.60 10.02 19.08
C ASP A 198 -2.99 9.94 19.79
N LEU A 199 -3.89 9.09 19.26
CA LEU A 199 -5.22 8.86 19.86
C LEU A 199 -5.21 7.84 21.00
N THR A 200 -4.08 7.16 21.24
CA THR A 200 -4.01 6.09 22.23
C THR A 200 -3.15 6.46 23.41
N VAL A 201 -3.63 6.15 24.63
CA VAL A 201 -2.81 6.22 25.84
C VAL A 201 -1.79 5.07 25.84
N ARG A 202 -0.60 5.34 26.38
CA ARG A 202 0.54 4.45 26.33
C ARG A 202 0.23 3.04 26.86
N GLU A 203 -0.50 2.96 27.95
CA GLU A 203 -0.83 1.74 28.69
C GLU A 203 -1.76 0.79 27.91
N ARG A 204 -2.61 1.32 27.01
CA ARG A 204 -3.61 0.57 26.24
C ARG A 204 -3.33 0.54 24.74
N ARG A 205 -2.19 1.06 24.31
CA ARG A 205 -1.84 1.22 22.90
C ARG A 205 -1.90 -0.09 22.13
N THR A 206 -1.33 -1.15 22.68
CA THR A 206 -1.30 -2.49 22.04
C THR A 206 -2.70 -3.00 21.75
N THR A 207 -3.63 -2.87 22.70
CA THR A 207 -5.02 -3.32 22.54
C THR A 207 -5.75 -2.53 21.47
N TYR A 208 -5.61 -1.20 21.48
CA TYR A 208 -6.25 -0.36 20.48
C TYR A 208 -5.72 -0.64 19.07
N LEU A 209 -4.40 -0.82 18.92
CA LEU A 209 -3.80 -1.19 17.64
C LEU A 209 -4.23 -2.58 17.18
N ALA A 210 -4.38 -3.55 18.09
CA ALA A 210 -4.93 -4.86 17.77
C ALA A 210 -6.36 -4.76 17.21
N ILE A 211 -7.23 -3.95 17.85
CA ILE A 211 -8.59 -3.69 17.35
C ILE A 211 -8.54 -3.06 15.95
N HIS A 212 -7.67 -2.07 15.74
CA HIS A 212 -7.50 -1.45 14.42
C HIS A 212 -7.08 -2.47 13.37
N ASN A 213 -6.09 -3.32 13.68
CA ASN A 213 -5.59 -4.34 12.75
C ASN A 213 -6.66 -5.38 12.39
N VAL A 214 -7.51 -5.77 13.35
CA VAL A 214 -8.64 -6.67 13.08
C VAL A 214 -9.65 -6.01 12.15
N LEU A 215 -10.03 -4.76 12.41
CA LEU A 215 -10.95 -4.01 11.56
C LEU A 215 -10.39 -3.84 10.14
N ALA A 216 -9.11 -3.52 10.03
CA ALA A 216 -8.43 -3.38 8.73
C ALA A 216 -8.38 -4.72 7.98
N ALA A 217 -8.06 -5.83 8.66
CA ALA A 217 -8.01 -7.17 8.06
C ALA A 217 -9.40 -7.60 7.54
N VAL A 218 -10.45 -7.38 8.31
CA VAL A 218 -11.84 -7.64 7.89
C VAL A 218 -12.18 -6.75 6.68
N GLY A 219 -11.82 -5.47 6.70
CA GLY A 219 -12.02 -4.57 5.57
C GLY A 219 -11.32 -5.08 4.32
N ILE A 220 -10.04 -5.45 4.40
CA ILE A 220 -9.26 -5.98 3.28
C ILE A 220 -9.91 -7.27 2.73
N PHE A 221 -10.28 -8.20 3.60
CA PHE A 221 -10.90 -9.46 3.22
C PHE A 221 -12.22 -9.24 2.46
N CYS A 222 -13.14 -8.46 3.04
CA CYS A 222 -14.42 -8.15 2.40
C CYS A 222 -14.24 -7.37 1.08
N GLY A 223 -13.29 -6.43 1.04
CA GLY A 223 -12.97 -5.67 -0.16
C GLY A 223 -12.45 -6.55 -1.30
N ALA A 224 -11.52 -7.46 -0.99
CA ALA A 224 -10.98 -8.39 -1.97
C ALA A 224 -12.03 -9.36 -2.51
N LEU A 225 -12.92 -9.89 -1.64
CA LEU A 225 -14.05 -10.73 -2.08
C LEU A 225 -15.01 -9.97 -2.99
N LEU A 226 -15.37 -8.75 -2.60
CA LEU A 226 -16.24 -7.90 -3.43
C LEU A 226 -15.58 -7.60 -4.78
N GLY A 227 -14.29 -7.26 -4.79
CA GLY A 227 -13.54 -7.02 -6.02
C GLY A 227 -13.49 -8.24 -6.93
N GLY A 228 -13.30 -9.44 -6.36
CA GLY A 228 -13.38 -10.71 -7.11
C GLY A 228 -14.75 -10.96 -7.73
N TYR A 229 -15.81 -10.78 -6.96
CA TYR A 229 -17.17 -10.89 -7.46
C TYR A 229 -17.46 -9.88 -8.58
N LEU A 230 -17.09 -8.62 -8.40
CA LEU A 230 -17.27 -7.57 -9.40
C LEU A 230 -16.46 -7.86 -10.69
N GLY A 231 -15.24 -8.39 -10.56
CA GLY A 231 -14.41 -8.76 -11.71
C GLY A 231 -15.02 -9.88 -12.57
N LEU A 232 -15.88 -10.72 -11.98
CA LEU A 232 -16.62 -11.77 -12.69
C LEU A 232 -17.98 -11.27 -13.21
N ALA A 233 -18.62 -10.33 -12.49
CA ALA A 233 -19.98 -9.87 -12.81
C ALA A 233 -20.01 -8.69 -13.78
N LEU A 234 -18.93 -7.91 -13.89
CA LEU A 234 -18.89 -6.74 -14.77
C LEU A 234 -18.80 -7.17 -16.24
N PRO A 235 -19.69 -6.62 -17.10
CA PRO A 235 -19.64 -6.89 -18.54
C PRO A 235 -18.42 -6.22 -19.19
N GLU A 236 -17.90 -6.81 -20.27
CA GLU A 236 -16.83 -6.24 -21.09
C GLU A 236 -17.22 -4.94 -21.80
N ARG A 237 -18.51 -4.71 -21.96
CA ARG A 237 -19.08 -3.50 -22.58
C ARG A 237 -20.11 -2.91 -21.66
N LEU A 238 -19.93 -1.65 -21.32
CA LEU A 238 -20.93 -0.87 -20.58
C LEU A 238 -21.68 0.02 -21.56
N GLU A 239 -23.00 -0.20 -21.67
CA GLU A 239 -23.91 0.69 -22.36
C GLU A 239 -24.56 1.61 -21.32
N LEU A 240 -24.09 2.84 -21.25
CA LEU A 240 -24.64 3.85 -20.34
C LEU A 240 -25.07 5.08 -21.16
N PHE A 241 -26.33 5.49 -21.05
CA PHE A 241 -26.88 6.65 -21.75
C PHE A 241 -26.68 6.66 -23.29
N GLY A 242 -26.68 5.48 -23.95
CA GLY A 242 -26.48 5.38 -25.39
C GLY A 242 -25.01 5.49 -25.86
N LEU A 243 -24.08 5.58 -24.93
CA LEU A 243 -22.64 5.48 -25.18
C LEU A 243 -22.18 4.07 -24.85
N THR A 244 -21.67 3.36 -25.86
CA THR A 244 -21.03 2.06 -25.67
C THR A 244 -19.56 2.27 -25.33
N TRP A 245 -19.20 2.00 -24.08
CA TRP A 245 -17.80 2.02 -23.63
C TRP A 245 -17.29 0.60 -23.57
N ALA A 246 -16.39 0.25 -24.49
CA ALA A 246 -15.68 -1.03 -24.46
C ALA A 246 -14.43 -0.91 -23.60
N TRP A 247 -14.35 -1.70 -22.55
CA TRP A 247 -13.16 -1.77 -21.70
C TRP A 247 -12.13 -2.71 -22.36
N VAL A 248 -10.84 -2.36 -22.22
CA VAL A 248 -9.76 -3.29 -22.57
C VAL A 248 -9.80 -4.54 -21.68
N SER A 249 -10.31 -4.39 -20.46
CA SER A 249 -10.51 -5.47 -19.49
C SER A 249 -11.64 -5.09 -18.52
N PRO A 250 -12.49 -6.04 -18.07
CA PRO A 250 -13.48 -5.84 -17.01
C PRO A 250 -12.88 -5.33 -15.70
N LEU A 251 -11.59 -5.60 -15.46
CA LEU A 251 -10.87 -5.14 -14.28
C LEU A 251 -10.75 -3.60 -14.19
N LEU A 252 -10.79 -2.90 -15.32
CA LEU A 252 -10.82 -1.43 -15.33
C LEU A 252 -12.09 -0.88 -14.67
N GLY A 253 -13.24 -1.58 -14.83
CA GLY A 253 -14.48 -1.28 -14.11
C GLY A 253 -14.34 -1.46 -12.59
N VAL A 254 -13.64 -2.50 -12.15
CA VAL A 254 -13.33 -2.72 -10.73
C VAL A 254 -12.45 -1.59 -10.18
N PHE A 255 -11.48 -1.10 -10.98
CA PHE A 255 -10.63 0.04 -10.58
C PHE A 255 -11.44 1.33 -10.46
N ALA A 256 -12.36 1.59 -11.39
CA ALA A 256 -13.27 2.75 -11.31
C ALA A 256 -14.16 2.68 -10.06
N LEU A 257 -14.76 1.52 -9.76
CA LEU A 257 -15.59 1.33 -8.56
C LEU A 257 -14.78 1.50 -7.27
N SER A 258 -13.53 0.99 -7.23
CA SER A 258 -12.62 1.23 -6.12
C SER A 258 -12.31 2.71 -5.94
N ALA A 259 -12.10 3.46 -7.03
CA ALA A 259 -11.88 4.91 -6.98
C ALA A 259 -13.09 5.65 -6.40
N ILE A 260 -14.30 5.30 -6.84
CA ILE A 260 -15.55 5.87 -6.31
C ILE A 260 -15.67 5.56 -4.81
N ALA A 261 -15.47 4.31 -4.41
CA ALA A 261 -15.53 3.91 -3.00
C ALA A 261 -14.51 4.68 -2.14
N ARG A 262 -13.25 4.82 -2.59
CA ARG A 262 -12.21 5.63 -1.91
C ARG A 262 -12.64 7.09 -1.80
N THR A 263 -13.17 7.66 -2.89
CA THR A 263 -13.64 9.05 -2.91
C THR A 263 -14.74 9.26 -1.88
N LEU A 264 -15.75 8.38 -1.84
CA LEU A 264 -16.85 8.46 -0.88
C LEU A 264 -16.35 8.36 0.56
N VAL A 265 -15.47 7.41 0.87
CA VAL A 265 -14.89 7.27 2.21
C VAL A 265 -14.13 8.52 2.61
N LEU A 266 -13.30 9.06 1.74
CA LEU A 266 -12.48 10.23 2.05
C LEU A 266 -13.31 11.51 2.17
N LEU A 267 -14.23 11.75 1.27
CA LEU A 267 -15.08 12.95 1.31
C LEU A 267 -16.03 12.97 2.51
N LEU A 268 -16.63 11.82 2.83
CA LEU A 268 -17.63 11.75 3.89
C LEU A 268 -17.02 11.62 5.29
N LEU A 269 -15.89 10.92 5.42
CA LEU A 269 -15.37 10.51 6.71
C LEU A 269 -14.08 11.24 7.11
N LEU A 270 -13.19 11.60 6.19
CA LEU A 270 -11.95 12.30 6.50
C LEU A 270 -12.19 13.68 7.18
N PRO A 271 -13.18 14.49 6.80
CA PRO A 271 -13.45 15.76 7.47
C PRO A 271 -13.85 15.61 8.93
N ARG A 272 -14.39 14.43 9.32
CA ARG A 272 -14.81 14.13 10.70
C ARG A 272 -13.63 13.83 11.63
N ILE A 273 -12.43 13.59 11.09
CA ILE A 273 -11.21 13.38 11.84
C ILE A 273 -10.68 14.74 12.31
N ARG A 274 -10.51 14.91 13.63
CA ARG A 274 -9.97 16.13 14.22
C ARG A 274 -8.51 15.94 14.61
N GLU A 275 -7.65 16.94 14.33
CA GLU A 275 -6.24 16.92 14.74
C GLU A 275 -6.14 16.91 16.27
N VAL A 276 -5.28 16.06 16.79
CA VAL A 276 -5.05 15.91 18.23
C VAL A 276 -3.89 16.78 18.69
N ARG A 277 -2.89 17.00 17.84
CA ARG A 277 -1.71 17.79 18.15
C ARG A 277 -1.94 19.29 17.94
N ARG A 278 -1.29 20.12 18.75
CA ARG A 278 -1.19 21.56 18.50
C ARG A 278 -0.16 21.80 17.39
N VAL A 279 -0.60 22.13 16.20
CA VAL A 279 0.25 22.30 15.01
C VAL A 279 0.11 23.71 14.42
N ARG A 280 1.15 24.15 13.69
CA ARG A 280 1.11 25.45 13.01
C ARG A 280 0.12 25.42 11.84
N PRO A 281 -0.77 26.41 11.69
CA PRO A 281 -1.68 26.50 10.59
C PRO A 281 -0.92 26.75 9.27
N ILE A 282 -1.07 25.88 8.29
CA ILE A 282 -0.51 26.03 6.94
C ILE A 282 -1.58 25.71 5.87
N SER A 283 -1.47 26.36 4.70
CA SER A 283 -2.36 26.10 3.57
C SER A 283 -2.03 24.76 2.89
N PHE A 284 -3.05 24.11 2.33
CA PHE A 284 -2.96 22.87 1.56
C PHE A 284 -1.92 22.97 0.41
N THR A 285 -1.93 24.07 -0.32
CA THR A 285 -1.01 24.37 -1.42
C THR A 285 0.46 24.39 -0.99
N ASN A 286 0.75 24.90 0.21
CA ASN A 286 2.12 24.99 0.71
C ASN A 286 2.69 23.62 1.11
N VAL A 287 1.85 22.64 1.49
CA VAL A 287 2.32 21.26 1.75
C VAL A 287 2.74 20.60 0.44
N ILE A 288 1.94 20.72 -0.62
CA ILE A 288 2.28 20.19 -1.95
C ILE A 288 3.59 20.82 -2.45
N PHE A 289 3.71 22.16 -2.38
CA PHE A 289 4.93 22.86 -2.79
C PHE A 289 6.18 22.40 -2.03
N ARG A 290 6.08 22.07 -0.74
CA ARG A 290 7.23 21.59 0.04
C ARG A 290 7.62 20.16 -0.28
N VAL A 291 6.65 19.29 -0.56
CA VAL A 291 6.93 17.92 -1.00
C VAL A 291 7.65 17.91 -2.34
N THR A 292 7.23 18.75 -3.29
CA THR A 292 7.83 18.84 -4.63
C THR A 292 9.15 19.63 -4.65
N ARG A 293 9.37 20.54 -3.69
CA ARG A 293 10.56 21.41 -3.62
C ARG A 293 11.71 20.82 -2.79
N VAL A 294 11.45 19.75 -2.04
CA VAL A 294 12.52 19.04 -1.32
C VAL A 294 13.29 18.22 -2.35
N ASN A 295 14.49 18.68 -2.70
CA ASN A 295 15.46 17.88 -3.43
C ASN A 295 15.67 16.56 -2.68
N ALA A 296 15.09 15.49 -3.17
CA ALA A 296 15.22 14.14 -2.59
C ALA A 296 16.70 13.73 -2.45
N LEU A 297 17.55 14.21 -3.36
CA LEU A 297 19.00 14.04 -3.34
C LEU A 297 19.70 14.85 -2.23
N ALA A 298 19.20 16.02 -1.85
CA ALA A 298 19.82 16.81 -0.78
C ALA A 298 19.64 16.17 0.59
N GLY A 299 18.50 15.52 0.87
CA GLY A 299 18.27 14.77 2.11
C GLY A 299 19.21 13.58 2.26
N LEU A 300 19.42 12.82 1.21
CA LEU A 300 20.36 11.69 1.18
C LEU A 300 21.82 12.14 1.35
N MET A 301 22.21 13.26 0.76
CA MET A 301 23.57 13.78 0.92
C MET A 301 23.84 14.30 2.34
N PHE A 302 22.88 14.92 3.02
CA PHE A 302 23.06 15.40 4.39
C PHE A 302 23.19 14.27 5.42
N ASP A 303 22.49 13.16 5.26
CA ASP A 303 22.60 12.00 6.15
C ASP A 303 23.90 11.20 5.91
N ILE A 304 24.42 11.20 4.69
CA ILE A 304 25.69 10.51 4.34
C ILE A 304 26.93 11.33 4.76
N VAL A 305 26.85 12.65 4.74
CA VAL A 305 28.02 13.54 5.03
C VAL A 305 28.14 13.91 6.52
N GLY A 306 27.22 13.46 7.38
CA GLY A 306 27.40 13.54 8.85
C GLY A 306 27.56 14.95 9.43
N ALA A 307 26.84 15.94 8.91
CA ALA A 307 26.85 17.28 9.51
C ALA A 307 26.15 17.25 10.88
N LYS A 308 26.96 17.32 11.94
CA LYS A 308 26.50 17.47 13.33
C LYS A 308 25.53 18.66 13.44
N PRO A 309 24.38 18.50 14.12
CA PRO A 309 23.51 19.63 14.39
C PRO A 309 24.25 20.67 15.24
N LYS A 310 24.15 21.92 14.82
CA LYS A 310 24.69 23.06 15.55
C LYS A 310 24.02 23.08 16.94
N PRO A 311 24.80 23.17 18.04
CA PRO A 311 24.25 23.21 19.38
C PRO A 311 23.28 24.41 19.49
N ALA A 312 22.15 24.19 20.18
CA ALA A 312 21.20 25.24 20.48
C ALA A 312 21.94 26.39 21.21
N ARG A 313 21.75 27.63 20.75
CA ARG A 313 22.25 28.81 21.47
C ARG A 313 21.60 28.80 22.85
N ASP A 314 22.43 28.87 23.88
CA ASP A 314 22.01 29.07 25.26
C ASP A 314 21.12 30.30 25.34
N PRO A 315 20.05 30.28 26.16
CA PRO A 315 19.23 31.46 26.38
C PRO A 315 20.08 32.58 26.99
N VAL A 316 19.97 33.76 26.41
CA VAL A 316 20.55 35.00 26.90
C VAL A 316 20.08 35.20 28.36
N PRO A 317 20.97 35.45 29.34
CA PRO A 317 20.57 35.74 30.70
C PRO A 317 19.71 37.01 30.71
N GLU A 318 18.52 36.95 31.31
CA GLU A 318 17.72 38.14 31.66
C GLU A 318 18.53 38.95 32.64
N GLU A 319 18.98 40.13 32.24
CA GLU A 319 19.46 41.18 33.16
C GLU A 319 18.27 41.60 34.06
N ARG A 320 18.43 41.30 35.33
CA ARG A 320 17.53 41.84 36.39
C ARG A 320 17.95 43.28 36.62
N GLU A 321 17.08 44.19 36.35
CA GLU A 321 16.93 45.49 37.05
C GLU A 321 15.85 45.39 38.11
#